data_66cbe3723b3f82f0cbbc34f0ba9b6535
#
_entry.id   66cbe3723b3f82f0cbbc34f0ba9b6535
#
_cell.length_a   1.000
_cell.length_b   1.000
_cell.length_c   1.000
_cell.angle_alpha   90.00
_cell.angle_beta   90.00
_cell.angle_gamma   90.00
#
_symmetry.space_group_name_H-M   'P 1'
#
loop_
_entity.id
_entity.type
_entity.pdbx_description
1 polymer ?
#
loop_
_entity_poly.entity_id
_entity_poly.type
_entity_poly.pdbx_seq_one_letter_code
_entity_poly.pdbx_strand_id
1 'polypeptide(L)'
;MSELDLDISHYENSDLETFFKLQKPYTVENINKREYEIRTLLLSSGHMDKFFKRDLIGFLENGKSRLIQALGPPTPPTTITTLENKPVPDNYPIPNVPSIGREEAIIPPKTTQFVYTQESHHFPGTLNPLERRTLQKCLSIDTRFRPLLSVNSDFTFTLPSKITKVLSMNCVSFEMDPCSLYNISASLNNHFFYISICTVEQEFNQVFVIPDGHYDLDLLLDTMNRMFAAQSGTPFLFLQWEKDPYGSNKCILLIQENNEYYTQRIKHISLDFTVDINGNEDKKQDTFTKMGYLLGFTQKRYTGQMQYMSNIPVRMNSSIPYFYLAVDDFQNRAVSSFVSSFSQMSISSSILARISIKPNGEIQVISNDRKYFGPVDLSRLHIQLLDAHGKYLRMDSNYSFSLMMHTIYDL
;
A
#
# COMPACT_ATOMS: atom_id res chain seq x y z
N MET A 1 31.58 -21.47 -27.49
CA MET A 1 31.21 -20.17 -26.94
C MET A 1 32.44 -19.67 -26.19
N SER A 2 33.06 -18.56 -26.58
CA SER A 2 34.18 -17.97 -25.84
C SER A 2 33.65 -17.63 -24.45
N GLU A 3 34.28 -18.15 -23.39
CA GLU A 3 34.00 -17.75 -22.02
C GLU A 3 34.21 -16.25 -21.92
N LEU A 4 33.17 -15.53 -21.55
CA LEU A 4 33.23 -14.12 -21.30
C LEU A 4 33.99 -13.95 -19.98
N ASP A 5 35.17 -13.33 -20.05
CA ASP A 5 35.97 -13.02 -18.86
C ASP A 5 35.25 -11.87 -18.10
N LEU A 6 34.87 -12.11 -16.86
CA LEU A 6 34.17 -11.13 -16.00
C LEU A 6 35.10 -10.51 -14.96
N ASP A 7 36.40 -10.76 -15.04
CA ASP A 7 37.37 -10.11 -14.17
C ASP A 7 37.75 -8.73 -14.71
N ILE A 8 37.32 -7.70 -14.01
CA ILE A 8 37.51 -6.29 -14.39
C ILE A 8 39.00 -5.89 -14.45
N SER A 9 39.90 -6.65 -13.79
CA SER A 9 41.31 -6.36 -13.77
C SER A 9 41.98 -6.62 -15.12
N HIS A 10 41.41 -7.45 -15.95
CA HIS A 10 41.93 -7.80 -17.28
C HIS A 10 41.57 -6.80 -18.38
N TYR A 11 40.76 -5.78 -18.06
CA TYR A 11 40.32 -4.79 -19.04
C TYR A 11 40.98 -3.44 -18.79
N GLU A 12 41.34 -2.76 -19.87
CA GLU A 12 41.74 -1.38 -19.81
C GLU A 12 40.54 -0.44 -19.86
N ASN A 13 40.74 0.83 -19.49
CA ASN A 13 39.65 1.80 -19.53
C ASN A 13 39.08 2.00 -20.96
N SER A 14 39.93 1.87 -21.98
CA SER A 14 39.55 1.90 -23.41
C SER A 14 38.59 0.77 -23.78
N ASP A 15 38.79 -0.41 -23.20
CA ASP A 15 37.92 -1.58 -23.46
C ASP A 15 36.57 -1.40 -22.81
N LEU A 16 36.56 -0.87 -21.58
CA LEU A 16 35.34 -0.53 -20.87
C LEU A 16 34.56 0.59 -21.59
N GLU A 17 35.24 1.63 -22.09
CA GLU A 17 34.60 2.68 -22.92
C GLU A 17 33.90 2.07 -24.15
N THR A 18 34.59 1.13 -24.81
CA THR A 18 34.03 0.44 -25.98
C THR A 18 32.84 -0.45 -25.59
N PHE A 19 32.95 -1.17 -24.48
CA PHE A 19 31.89 -2.01 -23.95
C PHE A 19 30.63 -1.21 -23.61
N PHE A 20 30.78 -0.08 -22.94
CA PHE A 20 29.69 0.82 -22.62
C PHE A 20 29.25 1.70 -23.82
N LYS A 21 29.92 1.58 -24.98
CA LYS A 21 29.67 2.40 -26.19
C LYS A 21 29.72 3.90 -25.90
N LEU A 22 30.71 4.33 -25.14
CA LEU A 22 30.90 5.74 -24.81
C LEU A 22 31.71 6.44 -25.90
N GLN A 23 31.29 7.63 -26.30
CA GLN A 23 32.01 8.50 -27.26
C GLN A 23 32.66 9.66 -26.51
N LYS A 24 33.95 9.86 -26.70
CA LYS A 24 34.67 10.98 -26.07
C LYS A 24 34.30 12.32 -26.70
N PRO A 25 34.10 13.38 -25.91
CA PRO A 25 34.10 13.43 -24.46
C PRO A 25 32.79 12.92 -23.87
N TYR A 26 32.83 12.15 -22.77
CA TYR A 26 31.66 11.65 -22.07
C TYR A 26 31.66 12.11 -20.60
N THR A 27 30.49 12.16 -20.00
CA THR A 27 30.25 12.59 -18.62
C THR A 27 29.81 11.41 -17.74
N VAL A 28 29.81 11.63 -16.42
CA VAL A 28 29.30 10.66 -15.46
C VAL A 28 27.85 10.26 -15.76
N GLU A 29 27.03 11.21 -16.25
CA GLU A 29 25.65 10.93 -16.66
C GLU A 29 25.56 9.98 -17.84
N ASN A 30 26.46 10.12 -18.82
CA ASN A 30 26.53 9.23 -19.97
C ASN A 30 26.86 7.80 -19.53
N ILE A 31 27.80 7.63 -18.59
CA ILE A 31 28.15 6.32 -18.03
C ILE A 31 26.95 5.71 -17.31
N ASN A 32 26.27 6.48 -16.45
CA ASN A 32 25.09 6.02 -15.71
C ASN A 32 23.95 5.59 -16.64
N LYS A 33 23.69 6.37 -17.69
CA LYS A 33 22.66 6.08 -18.68
C LYS A 33 22.94 4.77 -19.43
N ARG A 34 24.20 4.57 -19.87
CA ARG A 34 24.59 3.35 -20.59
C ARG A 34 24.57 2.12 -19.71
N GLU A 35 25.03 2.23 -18.48
CA GLU A 35 24.94 1.15 -17.51
C GLU A 35 23.48 0.73 -17.30
N TYR A 36 22.58 1.68 -17.11
CA TYR A 36 21.17 1.44 -16.93
C TYR A 36 20.51 0.77 -18.15
N GLU A 37 20.84 1.20 -19.36
CA GLU A 37 20.35 0.59 -20.61
C GLU A 37 20.80 -0.87 -20.73
N ILE A 38 22.08 -1.18 -20.48
CA ILE A 38 22.63 -2.53 -20.54
C ILE A 38 22.02 -3.40 -19.46
N ARG A 39 21.90 -2.91 -18.23
CA ARG A 39 21.28 -3.61 -17.10
C ARG A 39 19.83 -3.98 -17.39
N THR A 40 19.06 -3.06 -17.97
CA THR A 40 17.66 -3.28 -18.34
C THR A 40 17.53 -4.38 -19.40
N LEU A 41 18.41 -4.37 -20.40
CA LEU A 41 18.45 -5.42 -21.43
C LEU A 41 18.81 -6.79 -20.85
N LEU A 42 19.76 -6.85 -19.91
CA LEU A 42 20.14 -8.09 -19.23
C LEU A 42 19.00 -8.66 -18.37
N LEU A 43 18.30 -7.80 -17.65
CA LEU A 43 17.19 -8.22 -16.81
C LEU A 43 16.01 -8.74 -17.65
N SER A 44 15.76 -8.14 -18.81
CA SER A 44 14.68 -8.54 -19.73
C SER A 44 15.00 -9.81 -20.54
N SER A 45 16.27 -10.20 -20.65
CA SER A 45 16.66 -11.42 -21.39
C SER A 45 16.20 -12.68 -20.65
N GLY A 46 15.27 -13.45 -21.24
CA GLY A 46 14.71 -14.66 -20.63
C GLY A 46 15.62 -15.91 -20.66
N HIS A 47 16.73 -15.88 -21.45
CA HIS A 47 17.52 -17.06 -21.77
C HIS A 47 18.85 -17.20 -21.03
N MET A 48 19.18 -16.28 -20.10
CA MET A 48 20.42 -16.33 -19.34
C MET A 48 20.22 -16.93 -17.97
N ASP A 49 21.20 -17.73 -17.51
CA ASP A 49 21.24 -18.27 -16.15
C ASP A 49 21.30 -17.17 -15.09
N LYS A 50 20.67 -17.40 -13.93
CA LYS A 50 20.58 -16.43 -12.83
C LYS A 50 21.96 -16.08 -12.23
N PHE A 51 22.84 -17.06 -12.13
CA PHE A 51 24.19 -16.84 -11.59
C PHE A 51 25.02 -15.97 -12.55
N PHE A 52 24.99 -16.28 -13.83
CA PHE A 52 25.68 -15.51 -14.85
C PHE A 52 25.16 -14.08 -14.95
N LYS A 53 23.84 -13.86 -14.83
CA LYS A 53 23.25 -12.51 -14.77
C LYS A 53 23.79 -11.71 -13.60
N ARG A 54 23.87 -12.32 -12.42
CA ARG A 54 24.37 -11.65 -11.21
C ARG A 54 25.85 -11.24 -11.39
N ASP A 55 26.67 -12.13 -11.91
CA ASP A 55 28.08 -11.89 -12.09
C ASP A 55 28.35 -10.81 -13.15
N LEU A 56 27.53 -10.78 -14.21
CA LEU A 56 27.59 -9.75 -15.24
C LEU A 56 27.10 -8.38 -14.71
N ILE A 57 26.10 -8.34 -13.84
CA ILE A 57 25.70 -7.10 -13.16
C ILE A 57 26.83 -6.58 -12.26
N GLY A 58 27.50 -7.45 -11.52
CA GLY A 58 28.68 -7.10 -10.73
C GLY A 58 29.81 -6.52 -11.59
N PHE A 59 30.07 -7.10 -12.76
CA PHE A 59 31.04 -6.58 -13.73
C PHE A 59 30.64 -5.16 -14.22
N LEU A 60 29.36 -4.94 -14.53
CA LEU A 60 28.85 -3.61 -14.95
C LEU A 60 29.05 -2.54 -13.86
N GLU A 61 28.77 -2.88 -12.60
CA GLU A 61 28.94 -1.96 -11.46
C GLU A 61 30.42 -1.61 -11.23
N ASN A 62 31.29 -2.59 -11.30
CA ASN A 62 32.73 -2.39 -11.16
C ASN A 62 33.29 -1.58 -12.34
N GLY A 63 32.89 -1.87 -13.57
CA GLY A 63 33.29 -1.14 -14.78
C GLY A 63 32.86 0.32 -14.74
N LYS A 64 31.61 0.58 -14.34
CA LYS A 64 31.08 1.92 -14.10
C LYS A 64 31.92 2.69 -13.08
N SER A 65 32.19 2.08 -11.92
CA SER A 65 32.96 2.70 -10.84
C SER A 65 34.38 3.08 -11.29
N ARG A 66 35.02 2.20 -12.04
CA ARG A 66 36.37 2.43 -12.59
C ARG A 66 36.40 3.56 -13.63
N LEU A 67 35.40 3.63 -14.51
CA LEU A 67 35.28 4.73 -15.49
C LEU A 67 35.01 6.07 -14.82
N ILE A 68 34.20 6.10 -13.76
CA ILE A 68 33.93 7.32 -12.97
C ILE A 68 35.22 7.78 -12.25
N GLN A 69 35.99 6.86 -11.69
CA GLN A 69 37.29 7.19 -11.07
C GLN A 69 38.30 7.73 -12.09
N ALA A 70 38.29 7.19 -13.31
CA ALA A 70 39.17 7.65 -14.38
C ALA A 70 38.84 9.07 -14.88
N LEU A 71 37.59 9.53 -14.74
CA LEU A 71 37.23 10.91 -15.03
C LEU A 71 37.74 11.92 -14.00
N GLY A 72 38.21 11.45 -12.85
CA GLY A 72 38.62 12.30 -11.72
C GLY A 72 37.40 12.89 -10.95
N PRO A 73 37.68 13.60 -9.85
CA PRO A 73 36.63 14.36 -9.18
C PRO A 73 36.03 15.35 -10.19
N PRO A 74 34.69 15.56 -10.14
CA PRO A 74 34.05 16.49 -11.06
C PRO A 74 34.78 17.82 -10.97
N THR A 75 35.47 18.18 -12.03
CA THR A 75 36.05 19.53 -12.16
C THR A 75 34.89 20.48 -11.94
N PRO A 76 35.00 21.43 -10.99
CA PRO A 76 34.01 22.47 -10.89
C PRO A 76 33.83 23.04 -12.29
N PRO A 77 32.60 23.31 -12.73
CA PRO A 77 32.33 23.75 -14.08
C PRO A 77 33.30 24.89 -14.38
N THR A 78 34.05 24.74 -15.46
CA THR A 78 35.07 25.69 -15.89
C THR A 78 34.43 27.07 -15.86
N THR A 79 34.93 27.91 -15.00
CA THR A 79 34.57 29.32 -14.92
C THR A 79 34.57 29.81 -16.33
N ILE A 80 33.39 30.12 -16.89
CA ILE A 80 33.25 30.71 -18.20
C ILE A 80 34.04 32.00 -18.05
N THR A 81 35.14 32.04 -18.76
CA THR A 81 36.00 33.19 -18.86
C THR A 81 35.08 34.38 -19.08
N THR A 82 35.08 35.30 -18.18
CA THR A 82 34.39 36.56 -18.26
C THR A 82 34.70 37.11 -19.64
N LEU A 83 33.73 37.07 -20.55
CA LEU A 83 33.84 37.81 -21.79
C LEU A 83 34.05 39.24 -21.39
N GLU A 84 35.27 39.74 -21.63
CA GLU A 84 35.60 41.15 -21.43
C GLU A 84 34.43 41.98 -21.93
N ASN A 85 33.93 42.86 -21.08
CA ASN A 85 32.97 43.86 -21.42
C ASN A 85 33.57 44.74 -22.54
N LYS A 86 33.36 44.30 -23.79
CA LYS A 86 33.53 45.22 -24.91
C LYS A 86 32.43 46.27 -24.77
N PRO A 87 32.76 47.55 -24.72
CA PRO A 87 31.76 48.60 -24.63
C PRO A 87 30.82 48.43 -25.84
N VAL A 88 29.55 48.25 -25.55
CA VAL A 88 28.49 48.25 -26.57
C VAL A 88 28.50 49.59 -27.24
N PRO A 89 28.61 49.71 -28.60
CA PRO A 89 28.53 50.98 -29.25
C PRO A 89 27.19 51.65 -28.98
N ASP A 90 27.23 52.94 -28.63
CA ASP A 90 26.11 53.77 -28.21
C ASP A 90 24.99 54.00 -29.24
N ASN A 91 24.95 53.23 -30.32
CA ASN A 91 24.04 53.42 -31.46
C ASN A 91 23.13 52.22 -31.77
N TYR A 92 22.53 51.63 -30.75
CA TYR A 92 21.35 50.81 -31.01
C TYR A 92 20.09 51.64 -30.77
N PRO A 93 19.19 51.79 -31.77
CA PRO A 93 17.93 52.49 -31.59
C PRO A 93 17.11 51.71 -30.52
N ILE A 94 16.89 52.34 -29.39
CA ILE A 94 15.97 51.84 -28.37
C ILE A 94 14.58 51.88 -29.02
N PRO A 95 13.88 50.77 -29.19
CA PRO A 95 12.50 50.82 -29.66
C PRO A 95 11.70 51.63 -28.66
N ASN A 96 10.95 52.63 -29.18
CA ASN A 96 10.01 53.42 -28.37
C ASN A 96 9.01 52.50 -27.70
N VAL A 97 9.28 52.18 -26.46
CA VAL A 97 8.32 51.55 -25.56
C VAL A 97 7.41 52.66 -25.07
N PRO A 98 6.09 52.58 -25.26
CA PRO A 98 5.19 53.61 -24.76
C PRO A 98 5.40 53.68 -23.24
N SER A 99 5.65 54.87 -22.75
CA SER A 99 5.87 55.18 -21.35
C SER A 99 4.61 54.98 -20.56
N ILE A 100 4.37 53.76 -20.17
CA ILE A 100 3.49 53.45 -19.02
C ILE A 100 4.43 53.49 -17.82
N GLY A 101 4.44 54.59 -17.18
CA GLY A 101 5.35 55.00 -16.13
C GLY A 101 5.63 54.00 -15.03
N ARG A 102 6.57 53.11 -15.30
CA ARG A 102 7.25 52.35 -14.25
C ARG A 102 8.62 51.94 -14.71
N GLU A 103 9.61 52.48 -14.09
CA GLU A 103 11.01 52.07 -14.20
C GLU A 103 11.20 50.57 -13.96
N GLU A 104 10.25 49.93 -13.29
CA GLU A 104 10.27 48.48 -13.02
C GLU A 104 9.92 47.58 -14.22
N ALA A 105 9.38 48.15 -15.29
CA ALA A 105 9.04 47.40 -16.50
C ALA A 105 10.23 47.19 -17.42
N ILE A 106 11.38 47.72 -17.09
CA ILE A 106 12.59 47.68 -17.90
C ILE A 106 13.55 46.64 -17.36
N ILE A 107 13.09 45.42 -17.28
CA ILE A 107 14.04 44.31 -17.34
C ILE A 107 14.13 43.96 -18.81
N PRO A 108 15.25 44.26 -19.46
CA PRO A 108 15.37 43.96 -20.89
C PRO A 108 15.23 42.46 -21.07
N PRO A 109 14.31 42.01 -21.92
CA PRO A 109 14.04 40.58 -22.11
C PRO A 109 15.26 39.78 -22.56
N LYS A 110 16.33 40.41 -22.95
CA LYS A 110 17.59 39.77 -23.33
C LYS A 110 18.38 39.18 -22.18
N THR A 111 18.23 39.69 -21.00
CA THR A 111 18.92 39.15 -19.84
C THR A 111 18.25 37.88 -19.31
N THR A 112 16.99 37.66 -19.64
CA THR A 112 16.27 36.48 -19.19
C THR A 112 16.74 35.18 -19.85
N GLN A 113 17.27 35.24 -21.07
CA GLN A 113 17.80 34.01 -21.71
C GLN A 113 18.96 33.37 -20.96
N PHE A 114 19.74 34.17 -20.26
CA PHE A 114 20.91 33.70 -19.55
C PHE A 114 20.60 33.38 -18.09
N VAL A 115 19.51 33.87 -17.54
CA VAL A 115 19.09 33.61 -16.19
C VAL A 115 18.58 32.15 -16.04
N TYR A 116 18.11 31.55 -17.12
CA TYR A 116 17.59 30.17 -17.08
C TYR A 116 18.67 29.11 -16.93
N THR A 117 19.88 29.43 -17.29
CA THR A 117 21.01 28.50 -17.24
C THR A 117 21.95 28.79 -16.09
N GLN A 118 21.79 29.91 -15.42
CA GLN A 118 22.53 30.18 -14.19
C GLN A 118 21.76 29.57 -13.02
N GLU A 119 22.29 28.47 -12.50
CA GLU A 119 22.01 28.14 -11.12
C GLU A 119 22.31 29.38 -10.30
N SER A 120 21.30 29.94 -9.67
CA SER A 120 21.50 31.08 -8.82
C SER A 120 22.37 30.62 -7.64
N HIS A 121 23.64 30.87 -7.71
CA HIS A 121 24.57 30.60 -6.62
C HIS A 121 24.27 31.60 -5.50
N HIS A 122 23.31 31.24 -4.66
CA HIS A 122 23.09 31.96 -3.44
C HIS A 122 24.23 31.66 -2.50
N PHE A 123 24.87 32.69 -2.00
CA PHE A 123 25.83 32.54 -0.92
C PHE A 123 25.15 31.83 0.25
N PRO A 124 25.86 30.95 0.99
CA PRO A 124 25.31 30.33 2.18
C PRO A 124 24.72 31.41 3.11
N GLY A 125 23.45 31.27 3.45
CA GLY A 125 22.71 32.24 4.29
C GLY A 125 21.90 33.29 3.50
N THR A 126 21.98 33.36 2.16
CA THR A 126 21.10 34.23 1.37
C THR A 126 19.81 33.52 0.98
N LEU A 127 18.71 34.28 1.02
CA LEU A 127 17.39 33.79 0.62
C LEU A 127 17.27 33.80 -0.90
N ASN A 128 16.90 32.66 -1.51
CA ASN A 128 16.43 32.66 -2.88
C ASN A 128 15.00 33.23 -2.92
N PRO A 129 14.76 34.43 -3.46
CA PRO A 129 13.41 35.01 -3.46
C PRO A 129 12.43 34.26 -4.37
N LEU A 130 12.92 33.38 -5.26
CA LEU A 130 12.10 32.57 -6.15
C LEU A 130 11.76 31.21 -5.56
N GLU A 131 12.50 30.76 -4.55
CA GLU A 131 12.26 29.49 -3.89
C GLU A 131 11.28 29.68 -2.72
N ARG A 132 10.11 29.06 -2.83
CA ARG A 132 9.16 29.06 -1.72
C ARG A 132 9.71 28.19 -0.60
N ARG A 133 10.03 28.78 0.52
CA ARG A 133 10.44 28.04 1.72
C ARG A 133 9.28 27.26 2.27
N THR A 134 9.54 26.00 2.54
CA THR A 134 8.56 25.11 3.16
C THR A 134 9.07 24.63 4.51
N LEU A 135 8.15 24.50 5.46
CA LEU A 135 8.37 23.84 6.74
C LEU A 135 7.62 22.54 6.77
N GLN A 136 8.22 21.56 7.40
CA GLN A 136 7.55 20.30 7.71
C GLN A 136 6.92 20.40 9.09
N LYS A 137 5.63 20.07 9.17
CA LYS A 137 4.88 19.94 10.43
C LYS A 137 4.37 18.53 10.54
N CYS A 138 4.65 17.90 11.68
CA CYS A 138 4.12 16.58 11.99
C CYS A 138 2.90 16.73 12.90
N LEU A 139 1.78 16.15 12.49
CA LEU A 139 0.57 16.02 13.30
C LEU A 139 0.42 14.55 13.72
N SER A 140 0.61 14.28 15.00
CA SER A 140 0.34 12.95 15.57
C SER A 140 -1.11 12.90 16.07
N ILE A 141 -1.84 11.89 15.64
CA ILE A 141 -3.24 11.64 16.01
C ILE A 141 -3.29 10.30 16.73
N ASP A 142 -3.82 10.32 17.95
CA ASP A 142 -4.04 9.13 18.76
C ASP A 142 -5.53 9.01 19.05
N THR A 143 -6.12 7.90 18.69
CA THR A 143 -7.57 7.69 18.81
C THR A 143 -8.05 7.57 20.25
N ARG A 144 -7.16 7.45 21.23
CA ARG A 144 -7.51 7.57 22.66
C ARG A 144 -8.10 8.95 23.01
N PHE A 145 -7.74 9.96 22.22
CA PHE A 145 -8.20 11.34 22.41
C PHE A 145 -9.31 11.77 21.44
N ARG A 146 -9.93 10.80 20.75
CA ARG A 146 -11.06 11.08 19.86
C ARG A 146 -12.28 11.58 20.65
N PRO A 147 -13.24 12.24 19.98
CA PRO A 147 -14.48 12.63 20.63
C PRO A 147 -15.20 11.44 21.26
N LEU A 148 -15.71 11.62 22.47
CA LEU A 148 -16.54 10.64 23.15
C LEU A 148 -17.73 10.24 22.25
N LEU A 149 -18.09 8.96 22.23
CA LEU A 149 -19.16 8.37 21.42
C LEU A 149 -18.83 8.15 19.94
N SER A 150 -17.66 8.52 19.45
CA SER A 150 -17.25 8.18 18.08
C SER A 150 -16.65 6.77 17.99
N VAL A 151 -16.85 6.14 16.84
CA VAL A 151 -16.26 4.82 16.54
C VAL A 151 -14.78 4.99 16.21
N ASN A 152 -13.93 4.01 16.57
CA ASN A 152 -12.49 4.07 16.30
C ASN A 152 -12.18 4.22 14.80
N SER A 153 -12.94 3.55 13.95
CA SER A 153 -12.72 3.52 12.50
C SER A 153 -13.43 4.62 11.72
N ASP A 154 -14.20 5.49 12.39
CA ASP A 154 -14.94 6.58 11.73
C ASP A 154 -15.21 7.73 12.71
N PHE A 155 -14.43 8.81 12.62
CA PHE A 155 -14.59 9.97 13.48
C PHE A 155 -14.06 11.24 12.84
N THR A 156 -14.64 12.37 13.26
CA THR A 156 -14.15 13.70 12.89
C THR A 156 -13.38 14.31 14.05
N PHE A 157 -12.23 14.84 13.73
CA PHE A 157 -11.32 15.47 14.65
C PHE A 157 -11.12 16.94 14.28
N THR A 158 -11.37 17.83 15.23
CA THR A 158 -11.09 19.26 15.07
C THR A 158 -9.70 19.56 15.61
N LEU A 159 -8.86 20.18 14.79
CA LEU A 159 -7.50 20.55 15.17
C LEU A 159 -7.53 21.60 16.31
N PRO A 160 -6.68 21.47 17.33
CA PRO A 160 -6.60 22.45 18.42
C PRO A 160 -6.23 23.85 17.92
N SER A 161 -5.44 23.91 16.86
CA SER A 161 -5.10 25.13 16.13
C SER A 161 -5.14 24.86 14.63
N LYS A 162 -5.59 25.85 13.88
CA LYS A 162 -5.62 25.78 12.42
C LYS A 162 -4.20 25.67 11.87
N ILE A 163 -3.95 24.71 10.99
CA ILE A 163 -2.69 24.57 10.26
C ILE A 163 -2.87 25.30 8.93
N THR A 164 -2.15 26.40 8.76
CA THR A 164 -2.30 27.29 7.60
C THR A 164 -1.29 26.98 6.52
N LYS A 165 -1.67 27.31 5.26
CA LYS A 165 -0.78 27.28 4.09
C LYS A 165 -0.15 25.91 3.81
N VAL A 166 -0.92 24.86 3.97
CA VAL A 166 -0.50 23.48 3.68
C VAL A 166 -0.45 23.27 2.17
N LEU A 167 0.66 22.77 1.66
CA LEU A 167 0.90 22.43 0.26
C LEU A 167 0.71 20.97 -0.03
N SER A 168 1.11 20.10 0.91
CA SER A 168 0.92 18.66 0.80
C SER A 168 0.83 17.99 2.16
N MET A 169 0.28 16.79 2.16
CA MET A 169 0.11 15.94 3.35
C MET A 169 0.33 14.48 2.97
N ASN A 170 1.04 13.73 3.80
CA ASN A 170 1.16 12.27 3.70
C ASN A 170 1.11 11.62 5.09
N CYS A 171 0.92 10.29 5.10
CA CYS A 171 0.99 9.49 6.32
C CYS A 171 2.39 8.88 6.42
N VAL A 172 3.09 9.14 7.53
CA VAL A 172 4.48 8.67 7.73
C VAL A 172 4.58 7.50 8.68
N SER A 173 3.66 7.38 9.62
CA SER A 173 3.60 6.25 10.55
C SER A 173 2.17 5.85 10.86
N PHE A 174 2.00 4.59 11.23
CA PHE A 174 0.75 4.02 11.71
C PHE A 174 1.08 2.92 12.72
N GLU A 175 0.55 3.01 13.92
CA GLU A 175 0.79 2.07 15.00
C GLU A 175 -0.55 1.55 15.54
N MET A 176 -0.67 0.23 15.62
CA MET A 176 -1.82 -0.46 16.19
C MET A 176 -1.43 -1.85 16.65
N ASP A 177 -2.24 -2.47 17.49
CA ASP A 177 -2.17 -3.89 17.72
C ASP A 177 -2.91 -4.65 16.61
N PRO A 178 -2.22 -5.44 15.77
CA PRO A 178 -2.87 -6.21 14.71
C PRO A 178 -3.95 -7.17 15.20
N CYS A 179 -3.81 -7.68 16.43
CA CYS A 179 -4.79 -8.58 17.04
C CYS A 179 -6.11 -7.88 17.42
N SER A 180 -6.12 -6.55 17.42
CA SER A 180 -7.32 -5.77 17.70
C SER A 180 -8.30 -5.70 16.52
N LEU A 181 -7.86 -6.04 15.31
CA LEU A 181 -8.73 -6.09 14.14
C LEU A 181 -9.59 -7.35 14.19
N TYR A 182 -10.87 -7.18 14.05
CA TYR A 182 -11.77 -8.31 13.92
C TYR A 182 -11.58 -8.98 12.56
N ASN A 183 -11.13 -10.23 12.58
CA ASN A 183 -11.05 -11.05 11.38
C ASN A 183 -12.38 -11.75 11.06
N ILE A 184 -13.28 -11.82 12.04
CA ILE A 184 -14.66 -12.29 11.89
C ILE A 184 -15.59 -11.22 12.41
N SER A 185 -16.50 -10.73 11.56
CA SER A 185 -17.48 -9.70 11.94
C SER A 185 -18.67 -9.63 10.99
N ALA A 186 -19.77 -9.07 11.50
CA ALA A 186 -20.95 -8.77 10.72
C ALA A 186 -20.66 -7.77 9.58
N SER A 187 -19.74 -6.82 9.81
CA SER A 187 -19.34 -5.85 8.78
C SER A 187 -18.62 -6.50 7.61
N LEU A 188 -17.83 -7.55 7.86
CA LEU A 188 -17.16 -8.35 6.84
C LEU A 188 -18.11 -9.38 6.21
N ASN A 189 -19.28 -9.62 6.82
CA ASN A 189 -20.25 -10.64 6.44
C ASN A 189 -19.66 -12.06 6.35
N ASN A 190 -18.73 -12.36 7.22
CA ASN A 190 -18.02 -13.65 7.33
C ASN A 190 -18.24 -14.34 8.68
N HIS A 191 -19.16 -13.83 9.51
CA HIS A 191 -19.41 -14.23 10.88
C HIS A 191 -20.47 -15.33 11.02
N PHE A 192 -20.86 -15.99 9.93
CA PHE A 192 -21.87 -17.06 9.96
C PHE A 192 -21.54 -18.16 8.95
N PHE A 193 -22.10 -19.33 9.17
CA PHE A 193 -22.08 -20.47 8.26
C PHE A 193 -23.40 -21.23 8.34
N TYR A 194 -23.75 -21.90 7.25
CA TYR A 194 -24.98 -22.65 7.14
C TYR A 194 -24.68 -24.14 6.99
N ILE A 195 -25.34 -24.94 7.81
CA ILE A 195 -25.27 -26.40 7.76
C ILE A 195 -26.67 -26.97 7.64
N SER A 196 -26.81 -28.00 6.80
CA SER A 196 -27.96 -28.87 6.83
C SER A 196 -27.53 -30.33 7.12
N ILE A 197 -28.36 -31.03 7.87
CA ILE A 197 -28.19 -32.45 8.19
C ILE A 197 -29.44 -33.18 7.69
N CYS A 198 -29.24 -34.08 6.75
CA CYS A 198 -30.30 -34.96 6.28
C CYS A 198 -30.29 -36.23 7.10
N THR A 199 -31.36 -36.50 7.79
CA THR A 199 -31.60 -37.74 8.50
C THR A 199 -32.52 -38.66 7.70
N VAL A 200 -32.80 -39.86 8.21
CA VAL A 200 -33.77 -40.79 7.57
C VAL A 200 -35.19 -40.20 7.62
N GLU A 201 -35.51 -39.40 8.64
CA GLU A 201 -36.87 -38.89 8.89
C GLU A 201 -37.09 -37.48 8.36
N GLN A 202 -36.12 -36.59 8.48
CA GLN A 202 -36.26 -35.18 8.13
C GLN A 202 -34.92 -34.50 7.88
N GLU A 203 -34.97 -33.31 7.33
CA GLU A 203 -33.81 -32.44 7.15
C GLU A 203 -33.82 -31.33 8.21
N PHE A 204 -32.66 -31.11 8.84
CA PHE A 204 -32.42 -30.05 9.81
C PHE A 204 -31.51 -28.99 9.17
N ASN A 205 -31.95 -27.75 9.18
CA ASN A 205 -31.25 -26.64 8.56
C ASN A 205 -31.01 -25.54 9.59
N GLN A 206 -29.78 -25.03 9.69
CA GLN A 206 -29.48 -23.95 10.61
C GLN A 206 -28.35 -23.05 10.14
N VAL A 207 -28.49 -21.76 10.41
CA VAL A 207 -27.43 -20.76 10.33
C VAL A 207 -26.82 -20.60 11.72
N PHE A 208 -25.53 -20.74 11.82
CA PHE A 208 -24.77 -20.50 13.04
C PHE A 208 -24.07 -19.15 12.93
N VAL A 209 -24.28 -18.27 13.90
CA VAL A 209 -23.73 -16.90 13.89
C VAL A 209 -22.65 -16.79 14.96
N ILE A 210 -21.42 -16.57 14.53
CA ILE A 210 -20.25 -16.41 15.39
C ILE A 210 -20.19 -14.94 15.86
N PRO A 211 -19.94 -14.67 17.14
CA PRO A 211 -19.74 -13.30 17.62
C PRO A 211 -18.60 -12.60 16.91
N ASP A 212 -18.74 -11.29 16.72
CA ASP A 212 -17.67 -10.46 16.15
C ASP A 212 -16.43 -10.53 17.05
N GLY A 213 -15.23 -10.69 16.45
CA GLY A 213 -13.99 -10.78 17.21
C GLY A 213 -12.75 -11.09 16.40
N HIS A 214 -11.63 -11.16 17.10
CA HIS A 214 -10.38 -11.68 16.56
C HIS A 214 -10.22 -13.14 17.00
N TYR A 215 -10.16 -14.04 16.02
CA TYR A 215 -10.06 -15.48 16.24
C TYR A 215 -8.76 -16.03 15.65
N ASP A 216 -8.05 -16.82 16.42
CA ASP A 216 -7.15 -17.82 15.84
C ASP A 216 -7.97 -19.08 15.48
N LEU A 217 -7.32 -20.05 14.85
CA LEU A 217 -8.04 -21.26 14.42
C LEU A 217 -8.59 -22.07 15.61
N ASP A 218 -7.84 -22.17 16.71
CA ASP A 218 -8.25 -22.96 17.87
C ASP A 218 -9.48 -22.38 18.55
N LEU A 219 -9.46 -21.08 18.80
CA LEU A 219 -10.57 -20.36 19.40
C LEU A 219 -11.82 -20.40 18.50
N LEU A 220 -11.63 -20.32 17.19
CA LEU A 220 -12.74 -20.40 16.24
C LEU A 220 -13.41 -21.77 16.27
N LEU A 221 -12.62 -22.86 16.13
CA LEU A 221 -13.16 -24.22 16.14
C LEU A 221 -13.82 -24.54 17.50
N ASP A 222 -13.21 -24.13 18.61
CA ASP A 222 -13.80 -24.29 19.94
C ASP A 222 -15.14 -23.52 20.07
N THR A 223 -15.20 -22.29 19.55
CA THR A 223 -16.45 -21.50 19.56
C THR A 223 -17.53 -22.18 18.73
N MET A 224 -17.21 -22.66 17.52
CA MET A 224 -18.14 -23.37 16.65
C MET A 224 -18.62 -24.67 17.28
N ASN A 225 -17.73 -25.43 17.94
CA ASN A 225 -18.08 -26.67 18.64
C ASN A 225 -18.97 -26.40 19.85
N ARG A 226 -18.73 -25.33 20.61
CA ARG A 226 -19.63 -24.91 21.67
C ARG A 226 -21.04 -24.55 21.18
N MET A 227 -21.13 -23.95 20.00
CA MET A 227 -22.41 -23.64 19.34
C MET A 227 -23.15 -24.94 18.98
N PHE A 228 -22.46 -25.96 18.50
CA PHE A 228 -23.08 -27.28 18.26
C PHE A 228 -23.52 -27.93 19.55
N ALA A 229 -22.70 -27.93 20.59
CA ALA A 229 -23.03 -28.49 21.90
C ALA A 229 -24.27 -27.83 22.54
N ALA A 230 -24.53 -26.57 22.23
CA ALA A 230 -25.73 -25.87 22.73
C ALA A 230 -27.03 -26.27 22.00
N GLN A 231 -26.96 -27.05 20.90
CA GLN A 231 -28.12 -27.47 20.09
C GLN A 231 -28.75 -28.78 20.61
N SER A 232 -29.12 -28.81 21.89
CA SER A 232 -29.75 -30.00 22.47
C SER A 232 -31.05 -30.37 21.73
N GLY A 233 -31.26 -31.67 21.52
CA GLY A 233 -32.44 -32.20 20.83
C GLY A 233 -32.37 -32.16 19.29
N THR A 234 -31.25 -31.70 18.71
CA THR A 234 -31.02 -31.73 17.28
C THR A 234 -29.79 -32.53 16.90
N PRO A 235 -29.65 -33.02 15.66
CA PRO A 235 -28.48 -33.78 15.26
C PRO A 235 -27.20 -32.92 15.14
N PHE A 236 -27.31 -31.58 15.20
CA PHE A 236 -26.13 -30.70 15.25
C PHE A 236 -25.24 -30.95 16.45
N LEU A 237 -25.80 -31.43 17.56
CA LEU A 237 -25.04 -31.81 18.76
C LEU A 237 -23.89 -32.81 18.52
N PHE A 238 -24.00 -33.60 17.44
CA PHE A 238 -23.01 -34.63 17.09
C PHE A 238 -21.98 -34.13 16.06
N LEU A 239 -22.09 -32.91 15.59
CA LEU A 239 -21.08 -32.32 14.72
C LEU A 239 -19.89 -31.83 15.52
N GLN A 240 -18.74 -31.97 14.89
CA GLN A 240 -17.48 -31.45 15.41
C GLN A 240 -16.61 -30.88 14.33
N TRP A 241 -16.02 -29.74 14.61
CA TRP A 241 -14.94 -29.18 13.85
C TRP A 241 -13.60 -29.59 14.47
N GLU A 242 -12.67 -30.06 13.65
CA GLU A 242 -11.34 -30.45 14.07
C GLU A 242 -10.27 -29.90 13.15
N LYS A 243 -9.04 -29.83 13.65
CA LYS A 243 -7.86 -29.64 12.80
C LYS A 243 -7.45 -30.96 12.17
N ASP A 244 -6.88 -30.87 10.96
CA ASP A 244 -6.24 -32.03 10.35
C ASP A 244 -5.10 -32.55 11.25
N PRO A 245 -5.16 -33.78 11.73
CA PRO A 245 -4.15 -34.37 12.62
C PRO A 245 -2.76 -34.48 11.96
N TYR A 246 -2.70 -34.43 10.61
CA TYR A 246 -1.44 -34.51 9.85
C TYR A 246 -0.73 -33.17 9.69
N GLY A 247 -1.20 -32.11 10.31
CA GLY A 247 -0.53 -30.80 10.34
C GLY A 247 -0.64 -30.00 9.04
N SER A 248 -1.59 -30.34 8.16
CA SER A 248 -1.81 -29.59 6.91
C SER A 248 -2.44 -28.21 7.10
N ASN A 249 -2.73 -27.82 8.36
CA ASN A 249 -3.47 -26.61 8.72
C ASN A 249 -4.85 -26.49 8.04
N LYS A 250 -5.46 -27.64 7.75
CA LYS A 250 -6.82 -27.75 7.23
C LYS A 250 -7.80 -27.98 8.38
N CYS A 251 -9.07 -27.67 8.16
CA CYS A 251 -10.14 -28.02 9.09
C CYS A 251 -11.02 -29.15 8.53
N ILE A 252 -11.58 -29.90 9.43
CA ILE A 252 -12.45 -31.04 9.16
C ILE A 252 -13.76 -30.83 9.91
N LEU A 253 -14.88 -30.95 9.20
CA LEU A 253 -16.19 -31.11 9.82
C LEU A 253 -16.56 -32.60 9.76
N LEU A 254 -16.85 -33.18 10.87
CA LEU A 254 -17.20 -34.59 10.99
C LEU A 254 -18.37 -34.82 11.97
N ILE A 255 -18.92 -36.01 11.95
CA ILE A 255 -19.90 -36.48 12.94
C ILE A 255 -19.15 -37.30 13.98
N GLN A 256 -19.36 -36.98 15.25
CA GLN A 256 -18.78 -37.76 16.35
C GLN A 256 -19.39 -39.18 16.39
N GLU A 257 -18.53 -40.17 16.41
CA GLU A 257 -18.92 -41.59 16.38
C GLU A 257 -19.50 -42.10 17.73
N ASN A 258 -19.52 -41.27 18.77
CA ASN A 258 -19.83 -41.66 20.15
C ASN A 258 -21.29 -42.04 20.40
N ASN A 259 -22.18 -41.95 19.42
CA ASN A 259 -23.58 -42.27 19.58
C ASN A 259 -24.14 -43.04 18.38
N GLU A 260 -24.13 -44.38 18.45
CA GLU A 260 -24.63 -45.26 17.38
C GLU A 260 -26.07 -44.96 16.95
N TYR A 261 -26.90 -44.48 17.86
CA TYR A 261 -28.31 -44.20 17.61
C TYR A 261 -28.52 -43.10 16.56
N TYR A 262 -27.71 -42.04 16.60
CA TYR A 262 -27.82 -40.94 15.66
C TYR A 262 -26.93 -41.09 14.41
N THR A 263 -25.78 -41.76 14.56
CA THR A 263 -24.88 -42.01 13.44
C THR A 263 -25.56 -42.88 12.37
N GLN A 264 -26.39 -43.80 12.78
CA GLN A 264 -27.17 -44.67 11.86
C GLN A 264 -28.35 -43.93 11.19
N ARG A 265 -28.81 -42.78 11.72
CA ARG A 265 -29.93 -42.01 11.21
C ARG A 265 -29.53 -40.87 10.31
N ILE A 266 -28.29 -40.34 10.44
CA ILE A 266 -27.78 -39.25 9.57
C ILE A 266 -27.35 -39.86 8.24
N LYS A 267 -27.91 -39.36 7.16
CA LYS A 267 -27.54 -39.77 5.77
C LYS A 267 -26.34 -38.98 5.27
N HIS A 268 -26.38 -37.69 5.43
CA HIS A 268 -25.29 -36.81 5.01
C HIS A 268 -25.42 -35.43 5.67
N ILE A 269 -24.30 -34.72 5.66
CA ILE A 269 -24.21 -33.29 6.02
C ILE A 269 -24.10 -32.48 4.73
N SER A 270 -24.52 -31.24 4.77
CA SER A 270 -24.27 -30.28 3.70
C SER A 270 -23.81 -28.95 4.27
N LEU A 271 -22.82 -28.35 3.63
CA LEU A 271 -22.37 -26.98 3.89
C LEU A 271 -22.73 -26.10 2.69
N ASP A 272 -23.37 -24.98 2.93
CA ASP A 272 -23.72 -24.02 1.89
C ASP A 272 -23.16 -22.63 2.24
N PHE A 273 -22.26 -22.13 1.42
CA PHE A 273 -21.63 -20.82 1.57
C PHE A 273 -22.23 -19.78 0.63
N THR A 274 -23.35 -20.10 -0.05
CA THR A 274 -24.03 -19.16 -0.96
C THR A 274 -25.19 -18.43 -0.30
N VAL A 275 -25.48 -18.72 0.97
CA VAL A 275 -26.60 -18.12 1.69
C VAL A 275 -26.20 -16.86 2.46
N ASP A 276 -27.19 -16.02 2.76
CA ASP A 276 -27.11 -14.91 3.69
C ASP A 276 -27.35 -15.37 5.15
N ILE A 277 -27.30 -14.44 6.09
CA ILE A 277 -27.54 -14.71 7.51
C ILE A 277 -28.97 -15.24 7.79
N ASN A 278 -29.90 -15.04 6.91
CA ASN A 278 -31.29 -15.54 7.02
C ASN A 278 -31.48 -16.90 6.32
N GLY A 279 -30.42 -17.46 5.74
CA GLY A 279 -30.48 -18.72 5.01
C GLY A 279 -30.97 -18.59 3.56
N ASN A 280 -31.14 -17.37 3.04
CA ASN A 280 -31.55 -17.14 1.66
C ASN A 280 -30.34 -17.06 0.73
N GLU A 281 -30.53 -17.34 -0.56
CA GLU A 281 -29.46 -17.24 -1.55
C GLU A 281 -28.91 -15.80 -1.64
N ASP A 282 -27.64 -15.64 -1.36
CA ASP A 282 -26.93 -14.36 -1.46
C ASP A 282 -26.23 -14.24 -2.80
N LYS A 283 -26.86 -13.48 -3.71
CA LYS A 283 -26.33 -13.20 -5.05
C LYS A 283 -25.36 -12.02 -5.09
N LYS A 284 -25.25 -11.27 -4.00
CA LYS A 284 -24.52 -10.00 -3.95
C LYS A 284 -23.08 -10.13 -3.46
N GLN A 285 -22.75 -11.23 -2.81
CA GLN A 285 -21.46 -11.39 -2.16
C GLN A 285 -20.68 -12.57 -2.71
N ASP A 286 -19.40 -12.33 -2.98
CA ASP A 286 -18.46 -13.38 -3.40
C ASP A 286 -18.18 -14.37 -2.26
N THR A 287 -18.08 -15.65 -2.61
CA THR A 287 -17.74 -16.72 -1.66
C THR A 287 -16.39 -16.52 -0.98
N PHE A 288 -15.46 -15.78 -1.63
CA PHE A 288 -14.14 -15.46 -1.08
C PHE A 288 -14.17 -14.59 0.19
N THR A 289 -15.28 -13.91 0.45
CA THR A 289 -15.46 -13.08 1.65
C THR A 289 -16.21 -13.80 2.75
N LYS A 290 -16.67 -15.03 2.53
CA LYS A 290 -17.47 -15.79 3.48
C LYS A 290 -16.63 -16.70 4.36
N MET A 291 -17.20 -17.15 5.50
CA MET A 291 -16.58 -18.04 6.46
C MET A 291 -15.97 -19.29 5.82
N GLY A 292 -16.65 -19.90 4.86
CA GLY A 292 -16.13 -21.11 4.20
C GLY A 292 -14.76 -20.91 3.58
N TYR A 293 -14.51 -19.78 2.97
CA TYR A 293 -13.21 -19.49 2.37
C TYR A 293 -12.11 -19.29 3.40
N LEU A 294 -12.43 -18.67 4.55
CA LEU A 294 -11.49 -18.56 5.69
C LEU A 294 -11.10 -19.93 6.23
N LEU A 295 -12.05 -20.84 6.33
CA LEU A 295 -11.85 -22.22 6.75
C LEU A 295 -11.16 -23.10 5.66
N GLY A 296 -10.91 -22.55 4.48
CA GLY A 296 -10.24 -23.25 3.37
C GLY A 296 -11.15 -24.03 2.45
N PHE A 297 -12.45 -23.84 2.52
CA PHE A 297 -13.42 -24.41 1.58
C PHE A 297 -13.53 -23.51 0.33
N THR A 298 -13.23 -24.07 -0.83
CA THR A 298 -13.18 -23.32 -2.10
C THR A 298 -14.43 -23.45 -2.95
N GLN A 299 -15.25 -24.47 -2.68
CA GLN A 299 -16.51 -24.68 -3.39
C GLN A 299 -17.66 -23.95 -2.70
N LYS A 300 -18.67 -23.58 -3.46
CA LYS A 300 -19.88 -22.90 -2.97
C LYS A 300 -20.74 -23.79 -2.07
N ARG A 301 -20.81 -25.08 -2.39
CA ARG A 301 -21.63 -26.08 -1.68
C ARG A 301 -20.88 -27.41 -1.57
N TYR A 302 -21.06 -28.08 -0.46
CA TYR A 302 -20.57 -29.41 -0.16
C TYR A 302 -21.76 -30.25 0.31
N THR A 303 -22.07 -31.31 -0.39
CA THR A 303 -23.26 -32.14 -0.12
C THR A 303 -22.96 -33.63 -0.26
N GLY A 304 -23.74 -34.48 0.42
CA GLY A 304 -23.74 -35.93 0.21
C GLY A 304 -22.69 -36.72 0.96
N GLN A 305 -21.90 -36.11 1.87
CA GLN A 305 -20.88 -36.81 2.66
C GLN A 305 -21.15 -36.69 4.16
N MET A 306 -20.52 -37.55 4.94
CA MET A 306 -20.58 -37.54 6.42
C MET A 306 -19.44 -36.73 7.04
N GLN A 307 -18.43 -36.41 6.24
CA GLN A 307 -17.24 -35.66 6.66
C GLN A 307 -16.77 -34.79 5.51
N TYR A 308 -16.33 -33.60 5.84
CA TYR A 308 -15.71 -32.67 4.89
C TYR A 308 -14.39 -32.16 5.42
N MET A 309 -13.35 -32.28 4.61
CA MET A 309 -12.06 -31.62 4.86
C MET A 309 -11.94 -30.42 3.92
N SER A 310 -11.40 -29.31 4.45
CA SER A 310 -11.16 -28.13 3.63
C SER A 310 -10.18 -28.40 2.48
N ASN A 311 -10.39 -27.77 1.33
CA ASN A 311 -9.59 -27.98 0.13
C ASN A 311 -8.17 -27.43 0.29
N ILE A 312 -8.04 -26.28 0.95
CA ILE A 312 -6.79 -25.57 1.17
C ILE A 312 -6.62 -25.30 2.67
N PRO A 313 -5.39 -24.98 3.13
CA PRO A 313 -5.15 -24.57 4.51
C PRO A 313 -6.00 -23.37 4.93
N VAL A 314 -6.38 -23.34 6.19
CA VAL A 314 -7.13 -22.25 6.82
C VAL A 314 -6.37 -20.93 6.71
N ARG A 315 -7.08 -19.84 6.49
CA ARG A 315 -6.51 -18.52 6.18
C ARG A 315 -6.89 -17.45 7.20
N MET A 316 -6.85 -17.74 8.48
CA MET A 316 -7.26 -16.79 9.53
C MET A 316 -6.43 -15.50 9.53
N ASN A 317 -5.11 -15.61 9.31
CA ASN A 317 -4.20 -14.46 9.32
C ASN A 317 -4.26 -13.61 8.05
N SER A 318 -4.95 -14.06 7.01
CA SER A 318 -5.05 -13.35 5.73
C SER A 318 -6.39 -12.67 5.49
N SER A 319 -7.28 -12.65 6.49
CA SER A 319 -8.61 -12.04 6.35
C SER A 319 -8.54 -10.54 6.10
N ILE A 320 -7.55 -9.85 6.69
CA ILE A 320 -7.30 -8.42 6.45
C ILE A 320 -5.80 -8.20 6.21
N PRO A 321 -5.28 -8.52 5.00
CA PRO A 321 -3.85 -8.36 4.71
C PRO A 321 -3.46 -6.88 4.60
N TYR A 322 -4.41 -6.01 4.33
CA TYR A 322 -4.24 -4.56 4.28
C TYR A 322 -5.59 -3.85 4.41
N PHE A 323 -5.51 -2.60 4.79
CA PHE A 323 -6.64 -1.69 4.85
C PHE A 323 -6.21 -0.28 4.42
N TYR A 324 -7.16 0.63 4.30
CA TYR A 324 -6.91 2.00 3.90
C TYR A 324 -7.17 2.98 5.03
N LEU A 325 -6.26 3.93 5.19
CA LEU A 325 -6.47 5.15 5.96
C LEU A 325 -7.01 6.22 5.01
N ALA A 326 -8.25 6.58 5.17
CA ALA A 326 -8.88 7.70 4.50
C ALA A 326 -8.90 8.91 5.44
N VAL A 327 -8.45 10.04 4.93
CA VAL A 327 -8.42 11.32 5.65
C VAL A 327 -9.11 12.36 4.78
N ASP A 328 -10.35 12.71 5.11
CA ASP A 328 -11.04 13.82 4.45
C ASP A 328 -10.71 15.11 5.19
N ASP A 329 -10.08 16.02 4.51
CA ASP A 329 -9.66 17.33 5.00
C ASP A 329 -10.66 18.45 4.62
N PHE A 330 -11.79 18.09 4.02
CA PHE A 330 -12.84 18.97 3.52
C PHE A 330 -12.34 19.98 2.47
N GLN A 331 -11.24 19.66 1.78
CA GLN A 331 -10.67 20.50 0.73
C GLN A 331 -10.95 19.91 -0.65
N ASN A 332 -11.73 20.62 -1.45
CA ASN A 332 -12.04 20.22 -2.84
C ASN A 332 -10.86 20.44 -3.81
N ARG A 333 -9.70 20.87 -3.31
CA ARG A 333 -8.52 21.23 -4.11
C ARG A 333 -7.40 20.19 -4.05
N ALA A 334 -7.64 19.06 -3.44
CA ALA A 334 -6.63 18.00 -3.37
C ALA A 334 -6.58 17.21 -4.68
N VAL A 335 -5.36 16.96 -5.17
CA VAL A 335 -5.13 15.97 -6.21
C VAL A 335 -4.97 14.62 -5.52
N SER A 336 -5.89 13.68 -5.79
CA SER A 336 -5.78 12.33 -5.26
C SER A 336 -4.57 11.64 -5.87
N SER A 337 -3.61 11.27 -5.02
CA SER A 337 -2.42 10.50 -5.41
C SER A 337 -2.62 8.99 -5.29
N PHE A 338 -3.76 8.57 -4.74
CA PHE A 338 -4.08 7.18 -4.50
C PHE A 338 -5.26 6.75 -5.36
N VAL A 339 -5.03 5.79 -6.25
CA VAL A 339 -6.06 5.19 -7.09
C VAL A 339 -6.22 3.74 -6.65
N SER A 340 -7.42 3.36 -6.25
CA SER A 340 -7.76 1.98 -5.98
C SER A 340 -9.00 1.62 -6.78
N SER A 341 -8.97 0.43 -7.40
CA SER A 341 -10.09 -0.05 -8.20
C SER A 341 -10.78 -1.22 -7.49
N PHE A 342 -12.08 -1.12 -7.34
CA PHE A 342 -12.94 -2.23 -6.94
C PHE A 342 -13.85 -2.61 -8.09
N SER A 343 -14.27 -3.85 -8.12
CA SER A 343 -15.14 -4.37 -9.17
C SER A 343 -16.52 -3.69 -9.21
N GLN A 344 -16.95 -3.04 -8.14
CA GLN A 344 -18.29 -2.45 -8.04
C GLN A 344 -18.38 -1.12 -7.27
N MET A 345 -17.30 -0.56 -6.78
CA MET A 345 -17.31 0.68 -5.99
C MET A 345 -16.15 1.59 -6.37
N SER A 346 -16.44 2.87 -6.55
CA SER A 346 -15.41 3.90 -6.52
C SER A 346 -15.05 4.15 -5.07
N ILE A 347 -13.78 4.01 -4.73
CA ILE A 347 -13.31 4.40 -3.41
C ILE A 347 -13.35 5.90 -3.26
N SER A 348 -13.60 6.33 -2.03
CA SER A 348 -13.47 7.71 -1.60
C SER A 348 -12.16 8.32 -2.09
N SER A 349 -12.24 9.51 -2.67
CA SER A 349 -11.09 10.33 -3.07
C SER A 349 -10.18 10.73 -1.88
N SER A 350 -10.60 10.42 -0.65
CA SER A 350 -9.92 10.80 0.59
C SER A 350 -8.90 9.77 1.10
N ILE A 351 -8.66 8.66 0.38
CA ILE A 351 -7.61 7.70 0.77
C ILE A 351 -6.25 8.40 0.73
N LEU A 352 -5.54 8.32 1.86
CA LEU A 352 -4.21 8.89 2.05
C LEU A 352 -3.13 7.83 2.07
N ALA A 353 -3.41 6.68 2.70
CA ALA A 353 -2.43 5.61 2.83
C ALA A 353 -3.08 4.22 2.74
N ARG A 354 -2.30 3.26 2.28
CA ARG A 354 -2.55 1.83 2.41
C ARG A 354 -1.66 1.28 3.51
N ILE A 355 -2.29 0.62 4.48
CA ILE A 355 -1.63 0.01 5.63
C ILE A 355 -1.65 -1.50 5.40
N SER A 356 -0.49 -2.10 5.28
CA SER A 356 -0.35 -3.55 5.08
C SER A 356 0.15 -4.21 6.36
N ILE A 357 -0.48 -5.33 6.73
CA ILE A 357 -0.09 -6.14 7.89
C ILE A 357 0.65 -7.36 7.35
N LYS A 358 1.92 -7.48 7.69
CA LYS A 358 2.73 -8.64 7.33
C LYS A 358 2.42 -9.83 8.26
N PRO A 359 2.69 -11.06 7.83
CA PRO A 359 2.46 -12.25 8.66
C PRO A 359 3.17 -12.24 10.02
N ASN A 360 4.27 -11.51 10.13
CA ASN A 360 5.02 -11.31 11.39
C ASN A 360 4.41 -10.23 12.31
N GLY A 361 3.27 -9.64 11.94
CA GLY A 361 2.65 -8.54 12.66
C GLY A 361 3.24 -7.15 12.37
N GLU A 362 4.26 -7.06 11.51
CA GLU A 362 4.84 -5.78 11.12
C GLU A 362 3.86 -4.98 10.25
N ILE A 363 3.72 -3.70 10.58
CA ILE A 363 2.87 -2.76 9.84
C ILE A 363 3.73 -1.98 8.84
N GLN A 364 3.30 -1.98 7.59
CA GLN A 364 3.93 -1.22 6.52
C GLN A 364 2.95 -0.17 5.99
N VAL A 365 3.38 1.10 6.00
CA VAL A 365 2.63 2.23 5.47
C VAL A 365 3.09 2.52 4.05
N ILE A 366 2.15 2.59 3.12
CA ILE A 366 2.37 3.06 1.75
C ILE A 366 1.52 4.30 1.57
N SER A 367 2.15 5.46 1.54
CA SER A 367 1.49 6.76 1.37
C SER A 367 2.23 7.58 0.35
N ASN A 368 1.49 8.27 -0.49
CA ASN A 368 2.00 9.26 -1.41
C ASN A 368 1.59 10.66 -0.94
N ASP A 369 2.35 11.68 -1.34
CA ASP A 369 1.99 13.05 -1.04
C ASP A 369 0.67 13.44 -1.69
N ARG A 370 -0.34 13.74 -0.87
CA ARG A 370 -1.53 14.44 -1.31
C ARG A 370 -1.17 15.90 -1.53
N LYS A 371 -1.07 16.33 -2.76
CA LYS A 371 -0.75 17.72 -3.11
C LYS A 371 -2.01 18.53 -3.28
N TYR A 372 -1.98 19.76 -2.80
CA TYR A 372 -3.07 20.72 -2.98
C TYR A 372 -2.79 21.65 -4.16
N PHE A 373 -3.83 22.01 -4.88
CA PHE A 373 -3.73 22.98 -6.00
C PHE A 373 -3.58 24.42 -5.49
N GLY A 374 -2.67 24.62 -4.59
CA GLY A 374 -2.39 25.85 -3.88
C GLY A 374 -2.47 25.66 -2.36
N PRO A 375 -2.00 26.62 -1.59
CA PRO A 375 -2.01 26.50 -0.13
C PRO A 375 -3.43 26.40 0.42
N VAL A 376 -3.65 25.48 1.34
CA VAL A 376 -4.92 25.29 2.03
C VAL A 376 -4.74 25.41 3.55
N ASP A 377 -5.83 25.68 4.22
CA ASP A 377 -5.86 25.78 5.67
C ASP A 377 -6.69 24.62 6.23
N LEU A 378 -6.08 23.85 7.12
CA LEU A 378 -6.71 22.69 7.73
C LEU A 378 -7.18 23.06 9.15
N SER A 379 -8.45 22.81 9.43
CA SER A 379 -9.06 23.02 10.75
C SER A 379 -9.69 21.77 11.34
N ARG A 380 -10.10 20.84 10.50
CA ARG A 380 -10.70 19.56 10.90
C ARG A 380 -10.34 18.49 9.92
N LEU A 381 -10.34 17.25 10.38
CA LEU A 381 -10.07 16.05 9.59
C LEU A 381 -11.13 15.00 9.92
N HIS A 382 -11.65 14.33 8.90
CA HIS A 382 -12.50 13.15 9.07
C HIS A 382 -11.67 11.91 8.75
N ILE A 383 -11.50 11.06 9.74
CA ILE A 383 -10.62 9.89 9.71
C ILE A 383 -11.48 8.64 9.57
N GLN A 384 -11.12 7.81 8.60
CA GLN A 384 -11.82 6.56 8.36
C GLN A 384 -10.81 5.43 8.11
N LEU A 385 -11.05 4.27 8.69
CA LEU A 385 -10.35 3.03 8.34
C LEU A 385 -11.29 2.16 7.52
N LEU A 386 -10.85 1.83 6.31
CA LEU A 386 -11.64 1.09 5.34
C LEU A 386 -10.93 -0.23 4.98
N ASP A 387 -11.69 -1.31 4.88
CA ASP A 387 -11.17 -2.59 4.38
C ASP A 387 -10.87 -2.53 2.87
N ALA A 388 -10.42 -3.66 2.31
CA ALA A 388 -10.15 -3.79 0.87
C ALA A 388 -11.39 -3.55 -0.01
N HIS A 389 -12.59 -3.60 0.55
CA HIS A 389 -13.86 -3.40 -0.15
C HIS A 389 -14.48 -2.01 0.13
N GLY A 390 -13.78 -1.14 0.84
CA GLY A 390 -14.26 0.19 1.19
C GLY A 390 -15.28 0.23 2.35
N LYS A 391 -15.42 -0.86 3.11
CA LYS A 391 -16.25 -0.91 4.31
C LYS A 391 -15.45 -0.52 5.54
N TYR A 392 -16.13 0.01 6.56
CA TYR A 392 -15.49 0.36 7.83
C TYR A 392 -14.95 -0.86 8.53
N LEU A 393 -13.71 -0.76 9.00
CA LEU A 393 -13.11 -1.79 9.82
C LEU A 393 -13.71 -1.77 11.23
N ARG A 394 -13.85 -2.95 11.83
CA ARG A 394 -14.12 -3.08 13.27
C ARG A 394 -12.85 -3.46 14.01
N MET A 395 -12.64 -2.79 15.12
CA MET A 395 -11.50 -3.04 16.00
C MET A 395 -11.81 -2.60 17.43
N ASP A 396 -11.23 -3.28 18.40
CA ASP A 396 -11.45 -3.01 19.82
C ASP A 396 -10.48 -1.98 20.39
N SER A 397 -9.25 -1.94 19.88
CA SER A 397 -8.22 -1.09 20.45
C SER A 397 -8.10 0.24 19.73
N ASN A 398 -7.40 1.15 20.38
CA ASN A 398 -7.01 2.42 19.80
C ASN A 398 -5.76 2.22 18.92
N TYR A 399 -5.56 3.16 18.02
CA TYR A 399 -4.40 3.26 17.16
C TYR A 399 -3.89 4.70 17.12
N SER A 400 -2.66 4.87 16.67
CA SER A 400 -2.07 6.16 16.42
C SER A 400 -1.45 6.23 15.03
N PHE A 401 -1.37 7.42 14.49
CA PHE A 401 -0.71 7.66 13.20
C PHE A 401 -0.19 9.09 13.13
N SER A 402 0.79 9.31 12.27
CA SER A 402 1.39 10.61 12.09
C SER A 402 1.25 11.08 10.65
N LEU A 403 0.80 12.32 10.50
CA LEU A 403 0.69 13.01 9.23
C LEU A 403 1.81 14.03 9.11
N MET A 404 2.59 13.95 8.03
CA MET A 404 3.57 14.96 7.67
C MET A 404 2.95 15.94 6.70
N MET A 405 3.06 17.22 7.00
CA MET A 405 2.53 18.31 6.19
C MET A 405 3.64 19.28 5.81
N HIS A 406 3.68 19.66 4.54
CA HIS A 406 4.54 20.72 4.05
C HIS A 406 3.74 22.02 4.01
N THR A 407 4.18 23.02 4.76
CA THR A 407 3.53 24.34 4.83
C THR A 407 4.45 25.41 4.29
N ILE A 408 3.90 26.46 3.69
CA ILE A 408 4.69 27.62 3.29
C ILE A 408 5.16 28.34 4.55
N TYR A 409 6.43 28.67 4.59
CA TYR A 409 7.00 29.56 5.59
C TYR A 409 6.81 31.00 5.15
N ASP A 410 6.09 31.79 5.93
CA ASP A 410 6.06 33.23 5.79
C ASP A 410 7.04 33.84 6.80
N LEU A 411 7.88 34.69 6.29
CA LEU A 411 8.70 35.59 7.10
C LEU A 411 7.84 36.70 7.67
#